data_19c60240915dc8c9b4f770d40db05aff
#
_entry.id   19c60240915dc8c9b4f770d40db05aff
#
_cell.length_a   1.000
_cell.length_b   1.000
_cell.length_c   1.000
_cell.angle_alpha   90.00
_cell.angle_beta   90.00
_cell.angle_gamma   90.00
#
_symmetry.space_group_name_H-M   'P 1'
#
loop_
_entity.id
_entity.type
_entity.pdbx_description
1 polymer ?
#
loop_
_entity_poly.entity_id
_entity_poly.type
_entity_poly.pdbx_seq_one_letter_code
_entity_poly.pdbx_strand_id
1 'polypeptide(L)'
;QHHMPSRRQRQMCIRDRTTYRLRDWGVSRQRYWGCPIPVIHCDSCGLVPVPEADLPVELPEDIDFEAPGNPLSNHPTWKHVSCPTCGGDAIREQDTFDTFFESSWYFLRFADPHHPQGFSREAASYWMPVDQYIGGVEHAVLHLLYSRFFMRALRDTGYLEGDEPFAGLMTQGMVCHQTFRDADGKWLFPTEVERDGDSWKVRDTGAAVTAGRIEKMSKSKRNVVDPDVIIETYGADTARLFMLSDSPPERDMEWTEAGVEGASRFLKRIYRMAADLSLSTAGTQLPDSG
;
A
#
# COMPACT_ATOMS: atom_id res chain seq x y z
N GLN A 1 -18.36 11.66 -57.84
CA GLN A 1 -17.04 12.32 -57.94
C GLN A 1 -16.36 12.22 -56.56
N HIS A 2 -15.40 11.32 -56.45
CA HIS A 2 -14.55 11.23 -55.24
C HIS A 2 -13.56 12.41 -55.27
N HIS A 3 -13.72 13.36 -54.34
CA HIS A 3 -12.76 14.42 -54.12
C HIS A 3 -11.46 13.78 -53.61
N MET A 4 -10.43 13.71 -54.45
CA MET A 4 -9.07 13.36 -53.95
C MET A 4 -8.54 14.52 -53.09
N PRO A 5 -8.09 14.27 -51.87
CA PRO A 5 -7.53 15.33 -51.03
C PRO A 5 -6.25 15.89 -51.65
N SER A 6 -6.07 17.20 -51.51
CA SER A 6 -4.91 17.92 -52.05
C SER A 6 -3.58 17.42 -51.46
N ARG A 7 -2.46 17.65 -52.15
CA ARG A 7 -1.12 17.22 -51.66
C ARG A 7 -0.79 17.77 -50.28
N ARG A 8 -1.32 18.94 -49.90
CA ARG A 8 -1.19 19.52 -48.55
C ARG A 8 -2.02 18.77 -47.50
N GLN A 9 -3.25 18.35 -47.85
CA GLN A 9 -4.09 17.55 -46.96
C GLN A 9 -3.52 16.15 -46.74
N ARG A 10 -2.87 15.56 -47.75
CA ARG A 10 -2.15 14.29 -47.60
C ARG A 10 -0.92 14.39 -46.69
N GLN A 11 -0.21 15.52 -46.68
CA GLN A 11 0.92 15.72 -45.76
C GLN A 11 0.48 16.01 -44.31
N MET A 12 -0.71 16.60 -44.09
CA MET A 12 -1.28 16.78 -42.76
C MET A 12 -1.78 15.49 -42.12
N CYS A 13 -2.12 14.47 -42.92
CA CYS A 13 -2.62 13.18 -42.43
C CYS A 13 -1.53 12.16 -42.12
N ILE A 14 -0.25 12.46 -42.33
CA ILE A 14 0.85 11.48 -42.24
C ILE A 14 1.61 11.54 -40.88
N ARG A 15 1.23 12.43 -39.98
CA ARG A 15 1.80 12.41 -38.64
C ARG A 15 0.75 11.90 -37.64
N ASP A 16 0.61 10.59 -37.57
CA ASP A 16 -0.07 9.96 -36.45
C ASP A 16 0.69 10.35 -35.19
N ARG A 17 0.04 11.10 -34.33
CA ARG A 17 0.59 11.44 -33.02
C ARG A 17 -0.11 10.56 -31.99
N THR A 18 0.64 9.64 -31.43
CA THR A 18 0.17 8.92 -30.25
C THR A 18 0.11 9.87 -29.06
N THR A 19 -1.06 10.03 -28.48
CA THR A 19 -1.25 10.78 -27.22
C THR A 19 -1.57 9.80 -26.11
N TYR A 20 -0.80 9.88 -25.03
CA TYR A 20 -1.03 9.07 -23.85
C TYR A 20 -2.02 9.77 -22.94
N ARG A 21 -2.97 9.03 -22.36
CA ARG A 21 -3.91 9.54 -21.35
C ARG A 21 -3.25 9.61 -19.97
N LEU A 22 -2.27 8.73 -19.72
CA LEU A 22 -1.49 8.74 -18.51
C LEU A 22 -0.58 9.98 -18.52
N ARG A 23 -0.61 10.74 -17.45
CA ARG A 23 0.29 11.89 -17.25
C ARG A 23 1.60 11.40 -16.64
N ASP A 24 2.68 12.09 -16.96
CA ASP A 24 3.96 11.91 -16.28
C ASP A 24 3.82 12.23 -14.78
N TRP A 25 4.57 11.53 -13.96
CA TRP A 25 4.65 11.81 -12.53
C TRP A 25 6.10 11.80 -12.09
N GLY A 26 6.43 12.66 -11.10
CA GLY A 26 7.75 12.70 -10.49
C GLY A 26 7.90 11.61 -9.44
N VAL A 27 9.07 10.96 -9.42
CA VAL A 27 9.41 9.90 -8.45
C VAL A 27 10.18 10.43 -7.25
N SER A 28 10.71 11.68 -7.31
CA SER A 28 11.49 12.30 -6.25
C SER A 28 10.62 13.02 -5.22
N ARG A 29 11.07 13.04 -3.96
CA ARG A 29 10.42 13.71 -2.84
C ARG A 29 11.44 14.47 -2.00
N GLN A 30 11.10 15.69 -1.65
CA GLN A 30 11.90 16.59 -0.80
C GLN A 30 11.67 16.25 0.68
N ARG A 31 12.09 15.04 1.08
CA ARG A 31 11.92 14.54 2.45
C ARG A 31 13.00 13.52 2.80
N TYR A 32 13.24 13.36 4.10
CA TYR A 32 14.21 12.38 4.61
C TYR A 32 13.76 10.94 4.38
N TRP A 33 12.50 10.63 4.69
CA TRP A 33 11.99 9.27 4.62
C TRP A 33 11.77 8.80 3.18
N GLY A 34 12.59 7.86 2.74
CA GLY A 34 12.57 7.24 1.43
C GLY A 34 13.94 6.69 1.06
N CYS A 35 14.01 5.89 -0.01
CA CYS A 35 15.27 5.41 -0.55
C CYS A 35 16.02 6.58 -1.21
N PRO A 36 17.30 6.83 -0.89
CA PRO A 36 18.10 7.85 -1.56
C PRO A 36 18.22 7.58 -3.06
N ILE A 37 18.13 8.63 -3.87
CA ILE A 37 18.34 8.52 -5.32
C ILE A 37 19.85 8.48 -5.58
N PRO A 38 20.40 7.39 -6.19
CA PRO A 38 21.83 7.18 -6.32
C PRO A 38 22.46 7.99 -7.47
N VAL A 39 22.33 9.32 -7.40
CA VAL A 39 22.82 10.27 -8.41
C VAL A 39 23.66 11.36 -7.74
N ILE A 40 24.67 11.82 -8.46
CA ILE A 40 25.58 12.90 -8.07
C ILE A 40 25.49 13.99 -9.13
N HIS A 41 25.38 15.24 -8.69
CA HIS A 41 25.39 16.45 -9.52
C HIS A 41 26.79 17.02 -9.54
N CYS A 42 27.43 17.04 -10.70
CA CYS A 42 28.77 17.60 -10.93
C CYS A 42 28.67 18.74 -11.93
N ASP A 43 29.26 19.89 -11.62
CA ASP A 43 29.25 21.05 -12.51
C ASP A 43 29.95 20.77 -13.87
N SER A 44 30.94 19.90 -13.87
CA SER A 44 31.69 19.57 -15.09
C SER A 44 31.12 18.39 -15.87
N CYS A 45 30.56 17.36 -15.15
CA CYS A 45 30.12 16.09 -15.75
C CYS A 45 28.61 15.98 -15.87
N GLY A 46 27.83 16.89 -15.26
CA GLY A 46 26.40 16.83 -15.18
C GLY A 46 25.93 15.79 -14.17
N LEU A 47 24.87 15.02 -14.53
CA LEU A 47 24.33 13.95 -13.72
C LEU A 47 25.20 12.69 -13.85
N VAL A 48 25.71 12.20 -12.73
CA VAL A 48 26.59 11.03 -12.68
C VAL A 48 25.96 9.99 -11.70
N PRO A 49 25.77 8.74 -12.11
CA PRO A 49 25.29 7.70 -11.18
C PRO A 49 26.35 7.41 -10.11
N VAL A 50 25.91 7.07 -8.92
CA VAL A 50 26.77 6.52 -7.87
C VAL A 50 27.32 5.18 -8.36
N PRO A 51 28.64 4.92 -8.25
CA PRO A 51 29.22 3.63 -8.62
C PRO A 51 28.57 2.47 -7.85
N GLU A 52 28.41 1.31 -8.47
CA GLU A 52 27.82 0.13 -7.83
C GLU A 52 28.57 -0.31 -6.55
N ALA A 53 29.91 -0.10 -6.53
CA ALA A 53 30.72 -0.42 -5.37
C ALA A 53 30.43 0.47 -4.14
N ASP A 54 29.83 1.64 -4.37
CA ASP A 54 29.48 2.61 -3.33
C ASP A 54 27.99 2.55 -2.92
N LEU A 55 27.26 1.55 -3.40
CA LEU A 55 25.88 1.28 -3.01
C LEU A 55 25.83 0.33 -1.80
N PRO A 56 24.81 0.48 -0.95
CA PRO A 56 23.73 1.48 -0.97
C PRO A 56 24.17 2.87 -0.54
N VAL A 57 23.48 3.91 -1.03
CA VAL A 57 23.61 5.25 -0.47
C VAL A 57 22.85 5.28 0.86
N GLU A 58 23.57 5.43 1.95
CA GLU A 58 23.00 5.46 3.29
C GLU A 58 22.54 6.87 3.68
N LEU A 59 21.39 6.95 4.36
CA LEU A 59 20.90 8.19 4.94
C LEU A 59 21.72 8.56 6.20
N PRO A 60 22.00 9.86 6.45
CA PRO A 60 22.69 10.26 7.67
C PRO A 60 21.77 10.10 8.88
N GLU A 61 22.30 9.68 10.01
CA GLU A 61 21.53 9.50 11.26
C GLU A 61 21.44 10.80 12.07
N ASP A 62 22.35 11.73 11.88
CA ASP A 62 22.45 13.03 12.58
C ASP A 62 21.66 14.14 11.88
N ILE A 63 20.34 13.93 11.71
CA ILE A 63 19.43 14.85 11.02
C ILE A 63 18.71 15.78 12.00
N ASP A 64 18.70 17.07 11.65
CA ASP A 64 17.84 18.07 12.29
C ASP A 64 16.48 18.14 11.57
N PHE A 65 15.45 17.59 12.23
CA PHE A 65 14.07 17.63 11.73
C PHE A 65 13.31 18.92 12.09
N GLU A 66 13.87 19.77 12.96
CA GLU A 66 13.24 21.03 13.36
C GLU A 66 13.55 22.16 12.34
N ALA A 67 14.61 22.01 11.56
CA ALA A 67 14.95 22.98 10.53
C ALA A 67 13.96 22.95 9.35
N PRO A 68 13.50 24.11 8.87
CA PRO A 68 12.55 24.16 7.76
C PRO A 68 13.19 23.67 6.44
N GLY A 69 12.38 23.02 5.59
CA GLY A 69 12.79 22.54 4.28
C GLY A 69 13.20 21.09 4.24
N ASN A 70 13.94 20.69 3.20
CA ASN A 70 14.41 19.31 3.06
C ASN A 70 15.58 19.04 4.02
N PRO A 71 15.44 18.11 4.99
CA PRO A 71 16.48 17.82 5.97
C PRO A 71 17.83 17.41 5.34
N LEU A 72 17.80 16.66 4.24
CA LEU A 72 19.02 16.24 3.53
C LEU A 72 19.75 17.42 2.88
N SER A 73 19.02 18.41 2.40
CA SER A 73 19.61 19.65 1.85
C SER A 73 20.26 20.50 2.91
N ASN A 74 19.72 20.44 4.15
CA ASN A 74 20.25 21.20 5.28
C ASN A 74 21.46 20.52 5.92
N HIS A 75 21.69 19.21 5.64
CA HIS A 75 22.80 18.48 6.25
C HIS A 75 24.16 19.05 5.83
N PRO A 76 25.08 19.33 6.79
CA PRO A 76 26.30 20.08 6.51
C PRO A 76 27.32 19.32 5.65
N THR A 77 27.38 18.01 5.75
CA THR A 77 28.44 17.20 5.15
C THR A 77 27.96 16.13 4.18
N TRP A 78 26.86 15.43 4.49
CA TRP A 78 26.38 14.25 3.75
C TRP A 78 26.20 14.49 2.24
N LYS A 79 25.75 15.66 1.85
CA LYS A 79 25.52 16.02 0.45
C LYS A 79 26.80 16.26 -0.36
N HIS A 80 27.93 16.56 0.29
CA HIS A 80 29.19 16.90 -0.37
C HIS A 80 30.00 15.63 -0.66
N VAL A 81 30.35 15.42 -1.91
CA VAL A 81 31.11 14.25 -2.38
C VAL A 81 32.03 14.64 -3.49
N SER A 82 32.98 13.77 -3.80
CA SER A 82 33.78 13.89 -5.01
C SER A 82 33.09 13.23 -6.19
N CYS A 83 33.14 13.84 -7.35
CA CYS A 83 32.60 13.26 -8.58
C CYS A 83 33.36 11.98 -8.96
N PRO A 84 32.73 10.84 -9.13
CA PRO A 84 33.42 9.59 -9.47
C PRO A 84 34.05 9.60 -10.89
N THR A 85 33.60 10.52 -11.74
CA THR A 85 34.12 10.64 -13.11
C THR A 85 35.33 11.56 -13.22
N CYS A 86 35.30 12.74 -12.59
CA CYS A 86 36.39 13.74 -12.74
C CYS A 86 37.18 14.04 -11.45
N GLY A 87 36.71 13.51 -10.29
CA GLY A 87 37.35 13.76 -9.00
C GLY A 87 37.10 15.15 -8.41
N GLY A 88 36.38 16.04 -9.10
CA GLY A 88 36.06 17.38 -8.62
C GLY A 88 34.94 17.37 -7.59
N ASP A 89 34.75 18.53 -6.93
CA ASP A 89 33.64 18.70 -5.95
C ASP A 89 32.29 18.51 -6.62
N ALA A 90 31.41 17.81 -5.93
CA ALA A 90 30.07 17.47 -6.41
C ALA A 90 29.06 17.33 -5.25
N ILE A 91 27.80 17.26 -5.59
CA ILE A 91 26.71 17.21 -4.61
C ILE A 91 25.85 15.97 -4.90
N ARG A 92 25.58 15.16 -3.86
CA ARG A 92 24.59 14.07 -3.94
C ARG A 92 23.22 14.62 -4.23
N GLU A 93 22.39 13.83 -4.90
CA GLU A 93 20.96 14.08 -4.93
C GLU A 93 20.39 14.08 -3.49
N GLN A 94 19.62 15.11 -3.18
CA GLN A 94 19.10 15.36 -1.84
C GLN A 94 17.62 14.95 -1.72
N ASP A 95 16.98 14.61 -2.82
CA ASP A 95 15.67 14.03 -2.82
C ASP A 95 15.74 12.51 -2.56
N THR A 96 14.69 11.97 -1.99
CA THR A 96 14.49 10.52 -1.89
C THR A 96 13.44 10.07 -2.87
N PHE A 97 13.40 8.78 -3.18
CA PHE A 97 12.31 8.22 -3.95
C PHE A 97 10.99 8.25 -3.18
N ASP A 98 9.88 8.35 -3.90
CA ASP A 98 8.55 8.08 -3.38
C ASP A 98 8.51 6.71 -2.70
N THR A 99 7.82 6.59 -1.57
CA THR A 99 7.76 5.34 -0.79
C THR A 99 7.13 4.18 -1.58
N PHE A 100 6.26 4.45 -2.56
CA PHE A 100 5.76 3.42 -3.45
C PHE A 100 6.83 2.82 -4.36
N PHE A 101 7.96 3.50 -4.54
CA PHE A 101 9.10 2.97 -5.29
C PHE A 101 9.63 1.70 -4.64
N GLU A 102 9.83 1.69 -3.32
CA GLU A 102 10.27 0.51 -2.57
C GLU A 102 9.24 -0.62 -2.57
N SER A 103 7.96 -0.31 -2.43
CA SER A 103 6.90 -1.31 -2.45
C SER A 103 6.61 -1.88 -3.84
N SER A 104 7.22 -1.32 -4.89
CA SER A 104 6.94 -1.70 -6.28
C SER A 104 7.49 -3.06 -6.68
N TRP A 105 8.44 -3.60 -5.94
CA TRP A 105 9.16 -4.84 -6.26
C TRP A 105 9.24 -5.83 -5.09
N TYR A 106 8.59 -5.57 -3.96
CA TYR A 106 8.68 -6.40 -2.76
C TYR A 106 8.30 -7.87 -2.99
N PHE A 107 7.39 -8.16 -3.91
CA PHE A 107 6.99 -9.50 -4.28
C PHE A 107 8.15 -10.30 -4.90
N LEU A 108 9.06 -9.65 -5.61
CA LEU A 108 10.30 -10.27 -6.09
C LEU A 108 11.25 -10.57 -4.93
N ARG A 109 11.36 -9.63 -3.97
CA ARG A 109 12.16 -9.83 -2.77
C ARG A 109 11.64 -11.00 -1.93
N PHE A 110 10.33 -11.20 -1.85
CA PHE A 110 9.73 -12.34 -1.17
C PHE A 110 10.02 -13.68 -1.85
N ALA A 111 10.21 -13.70 -3.16
CA ALA A 111 10.59 -14.89 -3.89
C ALA A 111 12.01 -15.38 -3.53
N ASP A 112 12.90 -14.47 -3.14
CA ASP A 112 14.28 -14.78 -2.74
C ASP A 112 14.79 -13.82 -1.65
N PRO A 113 14.31 -13.98 -0.39
CA PRO A 113 14.49 -12.99 0.67
C PRO A 113 15.94 -12.85 1.16
N HIS A 114 16.81 -13.80 0.85
CA HIS A 114 18.20 -13.81 1.31
C HIS A 114 19.22 -13.50 0.21
N HIS A 115 18.76 -13.27 -1.02
CA HIS A 115 19.67 -12.97 -2.11
C HIS A 115 20.34 -11.60 -1.93
N PRO A 116 21.67 -11.50 -2.04
CA PRO A 116 22.40 -10.26 -1.74
C PRO A 116 22.07 -9.09 -2.68
N GLN A 117 21.65 -9.37 -3.92
CA GLN A 117 21.27 -8.38 -4.91
C GLN A 117 19.74 -8.17 -5.03
N GLY A 118 18.99 -8.45 -3.96
CA GLY A 118 17.55 -8.27 -3.92
C GLY A 118 16.76 -9.52 -4.26
N PHE A 119 16.99 -10.13 -5.40
CA PHE A 119 16.40 -11.41 -5.84
C PHE A 119 17.26 -12.03 -6.95
N SER A 120 17.15 -13.36 -7.12
CA SER A 120 17.76 -14.06 -8.25
C SER A 120 16.80 -14.11 -9.45
N ARG A 121 17.38 -14.10 -10.67
CA ARG A 121 16.60 -14.28 -11.90
C ARG A 121 15.85 -15.63 -11.92
N GLU A 122 16.47 -16.68 -11.37
CA GLU A 122 15.89 -18.01 -11.29
C GLU A 122 14.62 -18.00 -10.43
N ALA A 123 14.67 -17.45 -9.22
CA ALA A 123 13.52 -17.34 -8.34
C ALA A 123 12.41 -16.45 -8.96
N ALA A 124 12.79 -15.33 -9.59
CA ALA A 124 11.83 -14.48 -10.30
C ALA A 124 11.15 -15.25 -11.45
N SER A 125 11.89 -16.00 -12.25
CA SER A 125 11.32 -16.79 -13.37
C SER A 125 10.40 -17.91 -12.90
N TYR A 126 10.65 -18.48 -11.72
CA TYR A 126 9.82 -19.55 -11.17
C TYR A 126 8.54 -19.04 -10.52
N TRP A 127 8.62 -17.94 -9.75
CA TRP A 127 7.50 -17.45 -8.94
C TRP A 127 6.63 -16.39 -9.63
N MET A 128 7.15 -15.73 -10.69
CA MET A 128 6.41 -14.67 -11.37
C MET A 128 5.73 -15.20 -12.64
N PRO A 129 4.58 -14.60 -13.02
CA PRO A 129 3.81 -13.60 -12.27
C PRO A 129 3.14 -14.18 -11.02
N VAL A 130 2.85 -13.35 -10.02
CA VAL A 130 2.07 -13.77 -8.84
C VAL A 130 0.68 -14.23 -9.29
N ASP A 131 0.25 -15.42 -8.91
CA ASP A 131 -0.99 -16.04 -9.41
C ASP A 131 -2.23 -15.22 -9.04
N GLN A 132 -2.32 -14.79 -7.79
CA GLN A 132 -3.44 -14.00 -7.28
C GLN A 132 -2.95 -12.89 -6.37
N TYR A 133 -3.24 -11.65 -6.72
CA TYR A 133 -2.92 -10.47 -5.94
C TYR A 133 -4.19 -9.83 -5.40
N ILE A 134 -4.23 -9.56 -4.08
CA ILE A 134 -5.44 -9.10 -3.39
C ILE A 134 -5.13 -7.77 -2.70
N GLY A 135 -5.96 -6.76 -2.95
CA GLY A 135 -5.76 -5.44 -2.35
C GLY A 135 -6.90 -4.46 -2.65
N GLY A 136 -6.81 -3.27 -2.08
CA GLY A 136 -7.82 -2.22 -2.30
C GLY A 136 -7.75 -1.60 -3.69
N VAL A 137 -8.89 -1.20 -4.23
CA VAL A 137 -9.01 -0.55 -5.55
C VAL A 137 -8.24 0.76 -5.64
N GLU A 138 -8.00 1.45 -4.52
CA GLU A 138 -7.26 2.70 -4.44
C GLU A 138 -5.81 2.58 -4.93
N HIS A 139 -5.25 1.38 -4.90
CA HIS A 139 -3.90 1.12 -5.37
C HIS A 139 -3.76 1.03 -6.90
N ALA A 140 -4.87 1.04 -7.65
CA ALA A 140 -4.86 0.94 -9.11
C ALA A 140 -4.01 2.04 -9.78
N VAL A 141 -4.04 3.27 -9.26
CA VAL A 141 -3.28 4.42 -9.75
C VAL A 141 -2.04 4.75 -8.91
N LEU A 142 -1.71 3.93 -7.94
CA LEU A 142 -0.56 4.07 -7.03
C LEU A 142 0.33 2.83 -7.14
N HIS A 143 0.29 1.96 -6.16
CA HIS A 143 1.14 0.77 -6.06
C HIS A 143 1.11 -0.14 -7.30
N LEU A 144 -0.06 -0.42 -7.86
CA LEU A 144 -0.17 -1.31 -9.03
C LEU A 144 0.47 -0.69 -10.29
N LEU A 145 0.36 0.63 -10.46
CA LEU A 145 1.01 1.33 -11.56
C LEU A 145 2.53 1.25 -11.44
N TYR A 146 3.06 1.49 -10.24
CA TYR A 146 4.50 1.38 -9.97
C TYR A 146 5.01 -0.06 -10.15
N SER A 147 4.28 -1.05 -9.65
CA SER A 147 4.67 -2.47 -9.78
C SER A 147 4.78 -2.90 -11.25
N ARG A 148 3.84 -2.46 -12.10
CA ARG A 148 3.87 -2.71 -13.54
C ARG A 148 5.02 -1.98 -14.22
N PHE A 149 5.31 -0.75 -13.80
CA PHE A 149 6.48 -0.01 -14.28
C PHE A 149 7.78 -0.71 -13.92
N PHE A 150 7.93 -1.12 -12.65
CA PHE A 150 9.12 -1.82 -12.17
C PHE A 150 9.35 -3.13 -12.90
N MET A 151 8.30 -3.95 -13.09
CA MET A 151 8.41 -5.21 -13.80
C MET A 151 9.00 -5.01 -15.20
N ARG A 152 8.51 -4.01 -15.93
CA ARG A 152 9.00 -3.68 -17.27
C ARG A 152 10.41 -3.08 -17.28
N ALA A 153 10.70 -2.20 -16.32
CA ALA A 153 12.03 -1.61 -16.19
C ALA A 153 13.10 -2.68 -15.87
N LEU A 154 12.80 -3.59 -14.96
CA LEU A 154 13.67 -4.71 -14.61
C LEU A 154 13.85 -5.69 -15.76
N ARG A 155 12.80 -5.95 -16.55
CA ARG A 155 12.90 -6.73 -17.78
C ARG A 155 13.83 -6.03 -18.80
N ASP A 156 13.59 -4.76 -19.07
CA ASP A 156 14.35 -3.98 -20.08
C ASP A 156 15.82 -3.82 -19.70
N THR A 157 16.14 -3.86 -18.40
CA THR A 157 17.51 -3.86 -17.86
C THR A 157 18.08 -5.28 -17.66
N GLY A 158 17.33 -6.34 -17.98
CA GLY A 158 17.84 -7.70 -18.03
C GLY A 158 17.81 -8.47 -16.70
N TYR A 159 17.18 -7.95 -15.66
CA TYR A 159 17.10 -8.62 -14.35
C TYR A 159 16.10 -9.78 -14.32
N LEU A 160 15.02 -9.70 -15.10
CA LEU A 160 13.98 -10.74 -15.15
C LEU A 160 13.35 -10.81 -16.56
N GLU A 161 12.40 -11.74 -16.73
CA GLU A 161 11.54 -11.88 -17.89
C GLU A 161 10.08 -11.63 -17.51
N GLY A 162 9.25 -11.18 -18.45
CA GLY A 162 7.84 -10.94 -18.23
C GLY A 162 7.46 -9.45 -18.20
N ASP A 163 6.20 -9.18 -18.41
CA ASP A 163 5.65 -7.81 -18.60
C ASP A 163 4.76 -7.34 -17.45
N GLU A 164 4.13 -8.29 -16.77
CA GLU A 164 3.13 -8.00 -15.74
C GLU A 164 3.48 -8.74 -14.44
N PRO A 165 3.37 -8.05 -13.29
CA PRO A 165 3.73 -8.65 -12.01
C PRO A 165 2.70 -9.65 -11.48
N PHE A 166 1.42 -9.49 -11.87
CA PHE A 166 0.28 -10.23 -11.32
C PHE A 166 -0.54 -10.86 -12.44
N ALA A 167 -0.81 -12.17 -12.35
CA ALA A 167 -1.65 -12.91 -13.29
C ALA A 167 -3.14 -12.65 -13.02
N GLY A 168 -3.53 -12.58 -11.75
CA GLY A 168 -4.87 -12.27 -11.29
C GLY A 168 -4.89 -11.16 -10.26
N LEU A 169 -5.87 -10.26 -10.34
CA LEU A 169 -6.08 -9.16 -9.40
C LEU A 169 -7.49 -9.25 -8.84
N MET A 170 -7.60 -9.34 -7.50
CA MET A 170 -8.85 -9.18 -6.79
C MET A 170 -8.84 -7.84 -6.05
N THR A 171 -9.73 -6.94 -6.42
CA THR A 171 -9.92 -5.68 -5.70
C THR A 171 -10.93 -5.86 -4.58
N GLN A 172 -10.49 -5.62 -3.35
CA GLN A 172 -11.34 -5.69 -2.18
C GLN A 172 -12.25 -4.45 -2.09
N GLY A 173 -13.50 -4.68 -1.62
CA GLY A 173 -14.38 -3.62 -1.19
C GLY A 173 -13.86 -2.92 0.07
N MET A 174 -14.48 -1.80 0.40
CA MET A 174 -14.08 -0.97 1.54
C MET A 174 -14.83 -1.38 2.79
N VAL A 175 -14.17 -1.27 3.94
CA VAL A 175 -14.86 -1.35 5.23
C VAL A 175 -15.52 -0.01 5.49
N CYS A 176 -16.85 -0.06 5.67
CA CYS A 176 -17.71 1.09 5.85
C CYS A 176 -18.28 1.13 7.26
N HIS A 177 -18.56 2.31 7.75
CA HIS A 177 -19.28 2.52 9.00
C HIS A 177 -20.19 3.74 8.91
N GLN A 178 -21.25 3.74 9.71
CA GLN A 178 -22.16 4.87 9.82
C GLN A 178 -21.40 6.11 10.32
N THR A 179 -21.74 7.28 9.78
CA THR A 179 -21.19 8.56 10.20
C THR A 179 -22.12 9.26 11.18
N PHE A 180 -21.56 10.01 12.13
CA PHE A 180 -22.31 10.73 13.17
C PHE A 180 -21.85 12.18 13.28
N ARG A 181 -22.82 13.07 13.52
CA ARG A 181 -22.54 14.49 13.78
C ARG A 181 -23.33 15.00 14.97
N ASP A 182 -22.71 15.89 15.75
CA ASP A 182 -23.39 16.65 16.77
C ASP A 182 -24.25 17.79 16.17
N ALA A 183 -24.90 18.57 17.05
CA ALA A 183 -25.75 19.70 16.65
C ALA A 183 -24.99 20.82 15.92
N ASP A 184 -23.69 20.95 16.16
CA ASP A 184 -22.82 21.93 15.52
C ASP A 184 -22.21 21.43 14.20
N GLY A 185 -22.56 20.19 13.78
CA GLY A 185 -22.10 19.56 12.56
C GLY A 185 -20.69 18.93 12.65
N LYS A 186 -20.11 18.85 13.85
CA LYS A 186 -18.82 18.22 14.09
C LYS A 186 -18.94 16.70 14.04
N TRP A 187 -17.99 16.02 13.41
CA TRP A 187 -17.94 14.56 13.37
C TRP A 187 -17.66 13.96 14.74
N LEU A 188 -18.37 12.88 15.06
CA LEU A 188 -18.24 12.08 16.28
C LEU A 188 -17.73 10.68 15.94
N PHE A 189 -16.96 10.08 16.85
CA PHE A 189 -16.59 8.66 16.75
C PHE A 189 -17.77 7.76 17.12
N PRO A 190 -17.83 6.53 16.59
CA PRO A 190 -18.85 5.53 17.01
C PRO A 190 -18.86 5.28 18.51
N THR A 191 -17.72 5.39 19.18
CA THR A 191 -17.57 5.22 20.64
C THR A 191 -18.15 6.38 21.46
N GLU A 192 -18.31 7.56 20.88
CA GLU A 192 -18.87 8.76 21.52
C GLU A 192 -20.40 8.78 21.49
N VAL A 193 -21.03 7.88 20.73
CA VAL A 193 -22.47 7.87 20.53
C VAL A 193 -23.11 6.59 21.07
N GLU A 194 -24.37 6.64 21.41
CA GLU A 194 -25.17 5.48 21.76
C GLU A 194 -26.60 5.60 21.19
N ARG A 195 -27.21 4.45 20.99
CA ARG A 195 -28.56 4.38 20.44
C ARG A 195 -29.60 4.69 21.54
N ASP A 196 -30.59 5.49 21.20
CA ASP A 196 -31.72 5.85 22.07
C ASP A 196 -33.02 5.63 21.31
N GLY A 197 -33.55 4.41 21.40
CA GLY A 197 -34.68 3.97 20.58
C GLY A 197 -34.29 3.98 19.08
N ASP A 198 -35.02 4.79 18.31
CA ASP A 198 -34.75 4.98 16.87
C ASP A 198 -33.82 6.16 16.57
N SER A 199 -33.36 6.84 17.61
CA SER A 199 -32.44 8.00 17.50
C SER A 199 -31.06 7.68 18.07
N TRP A 200 -30.13 8.65 17.94
CA TRP A 200 -28.78 8.60 18.47
C TRP A 200 -28.52 9.80 19.39
N LYS A 201 -27.75 9.59 20.44
CA LYS A 201 -27.33 10.64 21.36
C LYS A 201 -25.83 10.50 21.69
N VAL A 202 -25.22 11.59 22.11
CA VAL A 202 -23.87 11.61 22.68
C VAL A 202 -23.91 10.88 24.03
N ARG A 203 -23.06 9.90 24.22
CA ARG A 203 -23.02 9.03 25.39
C ARG A 203 -22.88 9.81 26.70
N ASP A 204 -21.98 10.79 26.75
CA ASP A 204 -21.64 11.52 27.98
C ASP A 204 -22.61 12.65 28.30
N THR A 205 -23.19 13.26 27.28
CA THR A 205 -24.02 14.49 27.47
C THR A 205 -25.50 14.27 27.22
N GLY A 206 -25.86 13.18 26.55
CA GLY A 206 -27.25 12.93 26.10
C GLY A 206 -27.70 13.87 24.94
N ALA A 207 -26.81 14.67 24.39
CA ALA A 207 -27.14 15.58 23.30
C ALA A 207 -27.53 14.80 22.04
N ALA A 208 -28.49 15.34 21.27
CA ALA A 208 -28.97 14.71 20.05
C ALA A 208 -27.87 14.61 18.98
N VAL A 209 -27.82 13.49 18.29
CA VAL A 209 -26.85 13.19 17.23
C VAL A 209 -27.58 12.95 15.91
N THR A 210 -27.07 13.50 14.84
CA THR A 210 -27.53 13.23 13.49
C THR A 210 -26.72 12.06 12.92
N ALA A 211 -27.37 10.92 12.69
CA ALA A 211 -26.79 9.78 11.96
C ALA A 211 -26.77 10.09 10.46
N GLY A 212 -25.60 9.96 9.86
CA GLY A 212 -25.40 10.16 8.42
C GLY A 212 -25.42 8.85 7.64
N ARG A 213 -24.80 8.84 6.47
CA ARG A 213 -24.71 7.66 5.61
C ARG A 213 -23.65 6.69 6.12
N ILE A 214 -23.81 5.43 5.74
CA ILE A 214 -22.74 4.43 5.80
C ILE A 214 -21.75 4.74 4.69
N GLU A 215 -20.51 4.99 5.06
CA GLU A 215 -19.46 5.39 4.13
C GLU A 215 -18.14 4.72 4.50
N LYS A 216 -17.21 4.66 3.56
CA LYS A 216 -15.83 4.21 3.80
C LYS A 216 -15.29 4.84 5.09
N MET A 217 -14.68 4.01 5.94
CA MET A 217 -14.02 4.47 7.17
C MET A 217 -12.93 5.50 6.86
N SER A 218 -12.95 6.61 7.58
CA SER A 218 -12.01 7.72 7.39
C SER A 218 -11.74 8.44 8.71
N LYS A 219 -10.47 8.71 9.00
CA LYS A 219 -10.07 9.49 10.18
C LYS A 219 -10.66 10.90 10.17
N SER A 220 -10.81 11.51 8.99
CA SER A 220 -11.39 12.85 8.84
C SER A 220 -12.88 12.92 9.18
N LYS A 221 -13.62 11.84 8.97
CA LYS A 221 -15.05 11.71 9.31
C LYS A 221 -15.28 11.02 10.67
N ARG A 222 -14.21 10.61 11.33
CA ARG A 222 -14.24 9.89 12.62
C ARG A 222 -15.11 8.61 12.64
N ASN A 223 -15.51 8.07 11.50
CA ASN A 223 -16.29 6.85 11.41
C ASN A 223 -15.40 5.60 11.35
N VAL A 224 -14.35 5.57 12.13
CA VAL A 224 -13.39 4.47 12.23
C VAL A 224 -13.63 3.67 13.49
N VAL A 225 -13.38 2.36 13.40
CA VAL A 225 -13.34 1.43 14.53
C VAL A 225 -11.87 1.09 14.75
N ASP A 226 -11.44 1.22 16.00
CA ASP A 226 -10.06 0.91 16.38
C ASP A 226 -9.88 -0.62 16.44
N PRO A 227 -8.98 -1.21 15.64
CA PRO A 227 -8.70 -2.64 15.68
C PRO A 227 -8.27 -3.14 17.06
N ASP A 228 -7.52 -2.34 17.83
CA ASP A 228 -7.02 -2.74 19.14
C ASP A 228 -8.19 -2.96 20.11
N VAL A 229 -9.19 -2.10 20.11
CA VAL A 229 -10.41 -2.26 20.93
C VAL A 229 -11.15 -3.55 20.57
N ILE A 230 -11.22 -3.89 19.28
CA ILE A 230 -11.89 -5.12 18.84
C ILE A 230 -11.07 -6.35 19.24
N ILE A 231 -9.76 -6.30 19.10
CA ILE A 231 -8.86 -7.41 19.46
C ILE A 231 -8.92 -7.65 20.97
N GLU A 232 -8.89 -6.60 21.77
CA GLU A 232 -8.99 -6.71 23.23
C GLU A 232 -10.35 -7.26 23.69
N THR A 233 -11.44 -6.83 23.05
CA THR A 233 -12.80 -7.21 23.45
C THR A 233 -13.21 -8.60 22.96
N TYR A 234 -12.90 -8.92 21.71
CA TYR A 234 -13.42 -10.11 21.03
C TYR A 234 -12.35 -11.10 20.57
N GLY A 235 -11.09 -10.68 20.53
CA GLY A 235 -9.97 -11.46 20.02
C GLY A 235 -9.77 -11.29 18.51
N ALA A 236 -8.50 -11.46 18.06
CA ALA A 236 -8.10 -11.28 16.66
C ALA A 236 -8.83 -12.24 15.70
N ASP A 237 -9.04 -13.48 16.13
CA ASP A 237 -9.71 -14.49 15.28
C ASP A 237 -11.19 -14.15 15.04
N THR A 238 -11.85 -13.50 16.02
CA THR A 238 -13.20 -12.99 15.82
C THR A 238 -13.24 -11.91 14.73
N ALA A 239 -12.32 -10.95 14.79
CA ALA A 239 -12.22 -9.90 13.79
C ALA A 239 -11.96 -10.48 12.39
N ARG A 240 -11.01 -11.41 12.27
CA ARG A 240 -10.71 -12.12 11.02
C ARG A 240 -11.91 -12.88 10.47
N LEU A 241 -12.58 -13.65 11.31
CA LEU A 241 -13.75 -14.41 10.89
C LEU A 241 -14.85 -13.49 10.40
N PHE A 242 -15.16 -12.42 11.13
CA PHE A 242 -16.16 -11.46 10.72
C PHE A 242 -15.82 -10.83 9.36
N MET A 243 -14.61 -10.34 9.20
CA MET A 243 -14.14 -9.72 7.94
C MET A 243 -14.24 -10.64 6.72
N LEU A 244 -14.04 -11.95 6.91
CA LEU A 244 -14.03 -12.91 5.80
C LEU A 244 -15.38 -13.57 5.54
N SER A 245 -16.32 -13.52 6.50
CA SER A 245 -17.59 -14.25 6.41
C SER A 245 -18.83 -13.38 6.21
N ASP A 246 -18.72 -12.07 6.48
CA ASP A 246 -19.88 -11.17 6.44
C ASP A 246 -20.36 -10.89 5.02
N SER A 247 -19.41 -10.58 4.14
CA SER A 247 -19.68 -10.19 2.75
C SER A 247 -18.65 -10.79 1.80
N PRO A 248 -18.99 -10.99 0.51
CA PRO A 248 -17.99 -11.28 -0.51
C PRO A 248 -16.90 -10.22 -0.51
N PRO A 249 -15.61 -10.61 -0.63
CA PRO A 249 -14.49 -9.66 -0.48
C PRO A 249 -14.47 -8.53 -1.51
N GLU A 250 -15.15 -8.69 -2.65
CA GLU A 250 -15.25 -7.67 -3.70
C GLU A 250 -16.27 -6.55 -3.38
N ARG A 251 -17.10 -6.77 -2.36
CA ARG A 251 -18.13 -5.80 -1.96
C ARG A 251 -17.72 -5.00 -0.74
N ASP A 252 -18.24 -3.79 -0.66
CA ASP A 252 -18.14 -3.01 0.57
C ASP A 252 -18.82 -3.74 1.71
N MET A 253 -18.17 -3.74 2.87
CA MET A 253 -18.64 -4.39 4.09
C MET A 253 -18.99 -3.33 5.14
N GLU A 254 -20.17 -3.40 5.70
CA GLU A 254 -20.53 -2.57 6.84
C GLU A 254 -20.03 -3.21 8.14
N TRP A 255 -19.25 -2.47 8.90
CA TRP A 255 -18.87 -2.88 10.25
C TRP A 255 -20.05 -2.72 11.20
N THR A 256 -20.49 -3.84 11.82
CA THR A 256 -21.57 -3.85 12.80
C THR A 256 -21.16 -4.61 14.06
N GLU A 257 -21.47 -4.08 15.24
CA GLU A 257 -21.19 -4.76 16.51
C GLU A 257 -21.90 -6.11 16.60
N ALA A 258 -23.14 -6.18 16.14
CA ALA A 258 -23.94 -7.42 16.15
C ALA A 258 -23.29 -8.54 15.31
N GLY A 259 -22.68 -8.19 14.19
CA GLY A 259 -21.94 -9.12 13.32
C GLY A 259 -20.70 -9.66 14.02
N VAL A 260 -19.89 -8.78 14.62
CA VAL A 260 -18.70 -9.16 15.39
C VAL A 260 -19.05 -10.06 16.58
N GLU A 261 -20.08 -9.70 17.35
CA GLU A 261 -20.57 -10.55 18.43
C GLU A 261 -21.05 -11.92 17.94
N GLY A 262 -21.72 -11.96 16.78
CA GLY A 262 -22.15 -13.21 16.14
C GLY A 262 -20.95 -14.10 15.83
N ALA A 263 -19.89 -13.57 15.24
CA ALA A 263 -18.65 -14.27 14.97
C ALA A 263 -17.97 -14.76 16.27
N SER A 264 -17.93 -13.93 17.31
CA SER A 264 -17.39 -14.31 18.62
C SER A 264 -18.15 -15.49 19.24
N ARG A 265 -19.49 -15.45 19.22
CA ARG A 265 -20.32 -16.56 19.72
C ARG A 265 -20.08 -17.84 18.94
N PHE A 266 -19.92 -17.75 17.63
CA PHE A 266 -19.63 -18.89 16.76
C PHE A 266 -18.28 -19.54 17.11
N LEU A 267 -17.21 -18.75 17.23
CA LEU A 267 -15.87 -19.26 17.60
C LEU A 267 -15.87 -19.88 18.99
N LYS A 268 -16.51 -19.26 19.97
CA LYS A 268 -16.64 -19.83 21.33
C LYS A 268 -17.40 -21.17 21.33
N ARG A 269 -18.33 -21.36 20.40
CA ARG A 269 -19.03 -22.62 20.23
C ARG A 269 -18.16 -23.71 19.61
N ILE A 270 -17.39 -23.37 18.56
CA ILE A 270 -16.41 -24.28 17.97
C ILE A 270 -15.36 -24.70 18.99
N TYR A 271 -14.81 -23.74 19.74
CA TYR A 271 -13.80 -24.03 20.75
C TYR A 271 -14.31 -25.02 21.82
N ARG A 272 -15.52 -24.79 22.34
CA ARG A 272 -16.14 -25.71 23.30
C ARG A 272 -16.35 -27.10 22.71
N MET A 273 -16.88 -27.20 21.51
CA MET A 273 -17.04 -28.48 20.81
C MET A 273 -15.73 -29.22 20.63
N ALA A 274 -14.65 -28.52 20.24
CA ALA A 274 -13.32 -29.11 20.08
C ALA A 274 -12.74 -29.57 21.44
N ALA A 275 -12.92 -28.79 22.49
CA ALA A 275 -12.49 -29.15 23.85
C ALA A 275 -13.24 -30.39 24.37
N ASP A 276 -14.56 -30.47 24.18
CA ASP A 276 -15.35 -31.61 24.55
C ASP A 276 -14.93 -32.90 23.79
N LEU A 277 -14.64 -32.77 22.49
CA LEU A 277 -14.11 -33.87 21.66
C LEU A 277 -12.75 -34.33 22.14
N SER A 278 -11.83 -33.41 22.46
CA SER A 278 -10.49 -33.74 22.94
C SER A 278 -10.53 -34.46 24.30
N LEU A 279 -11.45 -34.08 25.18
CA LEU A 279 -11.67 -34.78 26.45
C LEU A 279 -12.23 -36.19 26.25
N SER A 280 -13.10 -36.38 25.25
CA SER A 280 -13.70 -37.68 24.94
C SER A 280 -12.72 -38.64 24.24
N THR A 281 -11.71 -38.13 23.53
CA THR A 281 -10.71 -38.93 22.80
C THR A 281 -9.41 -39.15 23.59
N ALA A 282 -9.23 -38.50 24.73
CA ALA A 282 -8.03 -38.63 25.56
C ALA A 282 -7.75 -40.06 26.11
N GLY A 283 -8.67 -41.00 25.91
CA GLY A 283 -8.52 -42.42 26.21
C GLY A 283 -8.43 -43.37 25.00
N THR A 284 -8.53 -42.84 23.80
CA THR A 284 -8.55 -43.66 22.58
C THR A 284 -7.18 -43.60 21.91
N GLN A 285 -6.39 -44.66 22.04
CA GLN A 285 -5.19 -44.83 21.21
C GLN A 285 -5.61 -44.90 19.74
N LEU A 286 -5.06 -43.98 18.92
CA LEU A 286 -5.16 -44.10 17.48
C LEU A 286 -4.54 -45.42 17.03
N PRO A 287 -5.17 -46.19 16.15
CA PRO A 287 -4.54 -47.38 15.59
C PRO A 287 -3.25 -46.99 14.87
N ASP A 288 -2.16 -47.70 15.18
CA ASP A 288 -0.90 -47.55 14.48
C ASP A 288 -1.15 -47.65 12.97
N SER A 289 -0.84 -46.56 12.25
CA SER A 289 -0.83 -46.58 10.80
C SER A 289 0.34 -47.46 10.34
N GLY A 290 0.04 -48.71 10.00
CA GLY A 290 0.96 -49.62 9.36
C GLY A 290 1.33 -49.22 7.92
#